data_5d64934cb5f2645a4923fb4dd5a5c647
#
_entry.id   5d64934cb5f2645a4923fb4dd5a5c647
#
_cell.length_a   1.000
_cell.length_b   1.000
_cell.length_c   1.000
_cell.angle_alpha   90.00
_cell.angle_beta   90.00
_cell.angle_gamma   90.00
#
_symmetry.space_group_name_H-M   'P 1'
#
loop_
_entity.id
_entity.type
_entity.pdbx_description
1 polymer ?
#
loop_
_entity_poly.entity_id
_entity_poly.type
_entity_poly.pdbx_seq_one_letter_code
_entity_poly.pdbx_strand_id
1 'polypeptide(L)'
;QKDVDEMARMLEAYLAFARGDSGETAAPTDMAEFLEELRLDAERHGHKATVLFHGPPIVTVRPAAFKRCLANLVSNAARHAPSIAISGHRDHRYLTVTVDDDGLGIPPDMREEVFKPFLRLDDARNQDEGGTGLGLAIARDIARSHGGDITLGDSPMGGLRATVRVPV
;
A
#
# COMPACT_ATOMS: atom_id res chain seq x y z
N GLN A 1 -13.21 0.62 26.74
CA GLN A 1 -11.98 -0.12 26.97
C GLN A 1 -11.13 -0.10 25.73
N LYS A 2 -9.89 0.32 25.90
CA LYS A 2 -8.96 0.43 24.79
C LYS A 2 -8.75 -0.89 24.06
N ASP A 3 -8.57 -1.97 24.82
CA ASP A 3 -8.29 -3.28 24.23
C ASP A 3 -9.47 -3.82 23.44
N VAL A 4 -10.67 -3.58 23.96
CA VAL A 4 -11.89 -4.06 23.27
C VAL A 4 -12.09 -3.27 21.98
N ASP A 5 -11.88 -1.95 22.00
CA ASP A 5 -12.03 -1.13 20.82
C ASP A 5 -10.99 -1.48 19.76
N GLU A 6 -9.77 -1.75 20.18
CA GLU A 6 -8.72 -2.16 19.25
C GLU A 6 -9.01 -3.51 18.64
N MET A 7 -9.46 -4.47 19.45
CA MET A 7 -9.85 -5.78 18.96
C MET A 7 -11.01 -5.70 17.98
N ALA A 8 -11.99 -4.85 18.26
CA ALA A 8 -13.12 -4.64 17.35
C ALA A 8 -12.66 -4.10 16.00
N ARG A 9 -11.73 -3.14 16.01
CA ARG A 9 -11.17 -2.60 14.76
C ARG A 9 -10.40 -3.66 14.00
N MET A 10 -9.62 -4.48 14.71
CA MET A 10 -8.88 -5.57 14.08
C MET A 10 -9.82 -6.60 13.46
N LEU A 11 -10.90 -6.93 14.18
CA LEU A 11 -11.88 -7.87 13.67
C LEU A 11 -12.58 -7.32 12.43
N GLU A 12 -12.98 -6.06 12.46
CA GLU A 12 -13.59 -5.42 11.28
C GLU A 12 -12.65 -5.41 10.09
N ALA A 13 -11.37 -5.09 10.31
CA ALA A 13 -10.37 -5.10 9.26
C ALA A 13 -10.19 -6.51 8.70
N TYR A 14 -10.16 -7.51 9.57
CA TYR A 14 -10.05 -8.90 9.14
C TYR A 14 -11.28 -9.36 8.34
N LEU A 15 -12.47 -8.99 8.79
CA LEU A 15 -13.69 -9.34 8.06
C LEU A 15 -13.74 -8.67 6.70
N ALA A 16 -13.29 -7.42 6.61
CA ALA A 16 -13.20 -6.73 5.33
C ALA A 16 -12.18 -7.41 4.42
N PHE A 17 -11.06 -7.84 4.96
CA PHE A 17 -10.03 -8.58 4.23
C PHE A 17 -10.58 -9.92 3.74
N ALA A 18 -11.28 -10.67 4.62
CA ALA A 18 -11.81 -12.00 4.27
C ALA A 18 -12.91 -11.91 3.22
N ARG A 19 -13.73 -10.85 3.27
CA ARG A 19 -14.75 -10.64 2.24
C ARG A 19 -14.12 -10.22 0.92
N GLY A 20 -12.93 -9.63 0.99
CA GLY A 20 -12.23 -9.16 -0.19
C GLY A 20 -13.01 -8.07 -0.90
N ASP A 21 -12.81 -8.02 -2.17
CA ASP A 21 -13.46 -7.06 -3.04
C ASP A 21 -14.44 -7.74 -3.99
N SER A 22 -15.03 -8.83 -3.52
CA SER A 22 -15.94 -9.62 -4.34
C SER A 22 -17.12 -8.74 -4.78
N GLY A 23 -17.41 -8.75 -6.05
CA GLY A 23 -18.50 -7.97 -6.63
C GLY A 23 -18.07 -6.67 -7.27
N GLU A 24 -16.86 -6.19 -7.04
CA GLU A 24 -16.41 -5.00 -7.76
C GLU A 24 -15.98 -5.37 -9.16
N THR A 25 -16.45 -4.62 -10.14
CA THR A 25 -16.14 -4.81 -11.54
C THR A 25 -14.90 -4.01 -11.92
N ALA A 26 -13.99 -4.63 -12.65
CA ALA A 26 -12.83 -3.94 -13.19
C ALA A 26 -13.28 -2.88 -14.20
N ALA A 27 -12.61 -1.73 -14.19
CA ALA A 27 -12.96 -0.60 -15.03
C ALA A 27 -11.70 0.13 -15.49
N PRO A 28 -11.74 0.74 -16.70
CA PRO A 28 -10.62 1.58 -17.13
C PRO A 28 -10.42 2.73 -16.16
N THR A 29 -9.19 2.91 -15.70
CA THR A 29 -8.86 3.88 -14.66
C THR A 29 -7.62 4.65 -15.08
N ASP A 30 -7.67 5.98 -14.94
CA ASP A 30 -6.52 6.83 -15.23
C ASP A 30 -5.56 6.78 -14.04
N MET A 31 -4.45 6.06 -14.22
CA MET A 31 -3.49 5.86 -13.14
C MET A 31 -2.74 7.13 -12.76
N ALA A 32 -2.51 8.03 -13.70
CA ALA A 32 -1.86 9.30 -13.38
C ALA A 32 -2.71 10.10 -12.39
N GLU A 33 -4.01 10.22 -12.65
CA GLU A 33 -4.92 10.90 -11.72
C GLU A 33 -5.07 10.13 -10.41
N PHE A 34 -5.10 8.82 -10.49
CA PHE A 34 -5.25 7.94 -9.34
C PHE A 34 -4.09 8.13 -8.34
N LEU A 35 -2.86 8.17 -8.86
CA LEU A 35 -1.69 8.37 -8.01
C LEU A 35 -1.62 9.80 -7.47
N GLU A 36 -2.09 10.79 -8.25
CA GLU A 36 -2.15 12.17 -7.78
C GLU A 36 -3.10 12.33 -6.61
N GLU A 37 -4.23 11.63 -6.64
CA GLU A 37 -5.16 11.64 -5.49
C GLU A 37 -4.51 11.07 -4.24
N LEU A 38 -3.71 10.02 -4.38
CA LEU A 38 -2.99 9.44 -3.24
C LEU A 38 -1.97 10.44 -2.68
N ARG A 39 -1.28 11.15 -3.55
CA ARG A 39 -0.32 12.18 -3.14
C ARG A 39 -1.01 13.29 -2.36
N LEU A 40 -2.11 13.79 -2.88
CA LEU A 40 -2.86 14.86 -2.22
C LEU A 40 -3.37 14.42 -0.86
N ASP A 41 -3.81 13.19 -0.75
CA ASP A 41 -4.29 12.65 0.51
C ASP A 41 -3.15 12.56 1.54
N ALA A 42 -1.98 12.13 1.12
CA ALA A 42 -0.81 12.09 2.01
C ALA A 42 -0.43 13.49 2.49
N GLU A 43 -0.49 14.47 1.60
CA GLU A 43 -0.19 15.86 1.98
C GLU A 43 -1.20 16.44 2.94
N ARG A 44 -2.47 16.08 2.79
CA ARG A 44 -3.49 16.50 3.75
C ARG A 44 -3.22 15.98 5.15
N HIS A 45 -2.49 14.87 5.26
CA HIS A 45 -2.11 14.29 6.54
C HIS A 45 -0.72 14.74 7.01
N GLY A 46 -0.14 15.74 6.35
CA GLY A 46 1.09 16.38 6.80
C GLY A 46 2.38 15.76 6.27
N HIS A 47 2.30 14.88 5.29
CA HIS A 47 3.48 14.24 4.71
C HIS A 47 3.91 14.90 3.42
N LYS A 48 5.20 14.87 3.15
CA LYS A 48 5.71 15.32 1.84
C LYS A 48 5.60 14.16 0.87
N ALA A 49 4.88 14.38 -0.22
CA ALA A 49 4.66 13.33 -1.20
C ALA A 49 4.84 13.87 -2.62
N THR A 50 5.55 13.10 -3.45
CA THR A 50 5.71 13.41 -4.86
C THR A 50 5.12 12.27 -5.68
N VAL A 51 4.75 12.57 -6.93
CA VAL A 51 4.23 11.56 -7.84
C VAL A 51 4.81 11.75 -9.22
N LEU A 52 5.05 10.63 -9.90
CA LEU A 52 5.54 10.63 -11.28
C LEU A 52 4.91 9.44 -11.98
N PHE A 53 4.44 9.63 -13.20
CA PHE A 53 3.85 8.54 -13.98
C PHE A 53 4.38 8.57 -15.41
N HIS A 54 4.74 7.40 -15.92
CA HIS A 54 5.21 7.22 -17.30
C HIS A 54 4.42 6.12 -17.99
N GLY A 55 4.11 6.37 -19.25
CA GLY A 55 3.41 5.42 -20.11
C GLY A 55 1.94 5.73 -20.25
N PRO A 56 1.20 4.90 -21.00
CA PRO A 56 -0.25 5.09 -21.16
C PRO A 56 -0.95 5.03 -19.80
N PRO A 57 -1.75 6.04 -19.46
CA PRO A 57 -2.28 6.10 -18.08
C PRO A 57 -3.50 5.22 -17.82
N ILE A 58 -4.22 4.80 -18.85
CA ILE A 58 -5.46 4.06 -18.64
C ILE A 58 -5.15 2.58 -18.43
N VAL A 59 -5.52 2.06 -17.25
CA VAL A 59 -5.30 0.67 -16.88
C VAL A 59 -6.60 0.12 -16.30
N THR A 60 -6.96 -1.08 -16.68
CA THR A 60 -8.17 -1.74 -16.18
C THR A 60 -7.86 -2.43 -14.86
N VAL A 61 -8.46 -1.91 -13.80
CA VAL A 61 -8.33 -2.45 -12.44
C VAL A 61 -9.68 -2.34 -11.75
N ARG A 62 -9.82 -2.96 -10.59
CA ARG A 62 -10.95 -2.71 -9.71
C ARG A 62 -10.61 -1.48 -8.87
N PRO A 63 -11.23 -0.32 -9.16
CA PRO A 63 -10.70 0.94 -8.63
C PRO A 63 -10.71 1.04 -7.10
N ALA A 64 -11.78 0.61 -6.45
CA ALA A 64 -11.86 0.72 -5.00
C ALA A 64 -10.85 -0.21 -4.32
N ALA A 65 -10.73 -1.43 -4.81
CA ALA A 65 -9.76 -2.39 -4.28
C ALA A 65 -8.34 -1.90 -4.50
N PHE A 66 -8.03 -1.43 -5.71
CA PHE A 66 -6.68 -0.98 -6.03
C PHE A 66 -6.30 0.27 -5.23
N LYS A 67 -7.27 1.16 -5.01
CA LYS A 67 -7.05 2.32 -4.15
C LYS A 67 -6.69 1.88 -2.73
N ARG A 68 -7.40 0.89 -2.21
CA ARG A 68 -7.11 0.36 -0.89
C ARG A 68 -5.70 -0.23 -0.81
N CYS A 69 -5.31 -0.97 -1.86
CA CYS A 69 -3.97 -1.54 -1.94
C CYS A 69 -2.90 -0.45 -1.83
N LEU A 70 -2.97 0.55 -2.69
CA LEU A 70 -1.96 1.61 -2.71
C LEU A 70 -2.04 2.50 -1.48
N ALA A 71 -3.24 2.79 -0.99
CA ALA A 71 -3.40 3.58 0.23
C ALA A 71 -2.77 2.89 1.43
N ASN A 72 -2.86 1.56 1.50
CA ASN A 72 -2.21 0.80 2.57
C ASN A 72 -0.69 0.91 2.50
N LEU A 73 -0.12 0.90 1.30
CA LEU A 73 1.32 1.07 1.13
C LEU A 73 1.77 2.49 1.49
N VAL A 74 1.01 3.50 1.07
CA VAL A 74 1.31 4.88 1.40
C VAL A 74 1.18 5.12 2.89
N SER A 75 0.12 4.60 3.51
CA SER A 75 -0.09 4.71 4.95
C SER A 75 1.02 4.06 5.75
N ASN A 76 1.49 2.90 5.29
CA ASN A 76 2.61 2.21 5.93
C ASN A 76 3.89 3.06 5.84
N ALA A 77 4.18 3.62 4.66
CA ALA A 77 5.33 4.49 4.50
C ALA A 77 5.22 5.74 5.37
N ALA A 78 4.04 6.34 5.43
CA ALA A 78 3.80 7.57 6.18
C ALA A 78 4.02 7.41 7.69
N ARG A 79 3.76 6.21 8.23
CA ARG A 79 3.99 5.97 9.66
C ARG A 79 5.47 5.97 10.03
N HIS A 80 6.35 5.71 9.07
CA HIS A 80 7.76 5.48 9.35
C HIS A 80 8.69 6.52 8.71
N ALA A 81 8.15 7.43 7.91
CA ALA A 81 8.98 8.34 7.15
C ALA A 81 8.29 9.67 6.92
N PRO A 82 9.04 10.80 6.92
CA PRO A 82 8.48 12.10 6.63
C PRO A 82 8.22 12.33 5.14
N SER A 83 8.93 11.65 4.26
CA SER A 83 8.84 11.88 2.81
C SER A 83 8.55 10.59 2.06
N ILE A 84 7.65 10.70 1.07
CA ILE A 84 7.18 9.59 0.28
C ILE A 84 7.26 9.97 -1.19
N ALA A 85 7.74 9.07 -2.04
CA ALA A 85 7.71 9.25 -3.48
C ALA A 85 6.89 8.11 -4.11
N ILE A 86 5.86 8.48 -4.85
CA ILE A 86 5.00 7.53 -5.54
C ILE A 86 5.34 7.60 -7.02
N SER A 87 5.59 6.46 -7.64
CA SER A 87 5.99 6.40 -9.03
C SER A 87 5.24 5.29 -9.73
N GLY A 88 4.75 5.56 -10.92
CA GLY A 88 4.04 4.58 -11.71
C GLY A 88 4.62 4.49 -13.12
N HIS A 89 4.65 3.29 -13.66
CA HIS A 89 5.10 3.05 -15.02
C HIS A 89 4.23 1.94 -15.64
N ARG A 90 3.75 2.22 -16.83
CA ARG A 90 3.00 1.20 -17.57
C ARG A 90 3.68 0.93 -18.91
N ASP A 91 4.06 -0.33 -19.11
CA ASP A 91 4.48 -0.80 -20.42
C ASP A 91 3.39 -1.68 -21.02
N HIS A 92 3.72 -2.43 -22.07
CA HIS A 92 2.71 -3.27 -22.74
C HIS A 92 2.32 -4.53 -21.96
N ARG A 93 3.03 -4.85 -20.89
CA ARG A 93 2.79 -6.07 -20.09
C ARG A 93 2.33 -5.78 -18.67
N TYR A 94 2.88 -4.74 -18.06
CA TYR A 94 2.68 -4.52 -16.62
C TYR A 94 2.47 -3.07 -16.29
N LEU A 95 1.68 -2.86 -15.26
CA LEU A 95 1.68 -1.62 -14.48
C LEU A 95 2.56 -1.87 -13.25
N THR A 96 3.52 -1.00 -13.03
CA THR A 96 4.41 -1.06 -11.88
C THR A 96 4.25 0.23 -11.10
N VAL A 97 3.89 0.14 -9.83
CA VAL A 97 3.77 1.30 -8.94
C VAL A 97 4.73 1.08 -7.79
N THR A 98 5.58 2.07 -7.52
CA THR A 98 6.48 2.02 -6.38
C THR A 98 6.09 3.10 -5.37
N VAL A 99 6.19 2.76 -4.10
CA VAL A 99 6.08 3.70 -2.99
C VAL A 99 7.41 3.66 -2.26
N ASP A 100 8.17 4.74 -2.39
CA ASP A 100 9.48 4.88 -1.77
C ASP A 100 9.39 5.79 -0.56
N ASP A 101 10.15 5.49 0.49
CA ASP A 101 10.21 6.35 1.66
C ASP A 101 11.65 6.54 2.13
N ASP A 102 11.83 7.52 3.01
CA ASP A 102 13.14 7.83 3.59
C ASP A 102 13.24 7.40 5.06
N GLY A 103 12.45 6.42 5.45
CA GLY A 103 12.47 5.89 6.81
C GLY A 103 13.57 4.85 7.04
N LEU A 104 13.34 3.99 8.00
CA LEU A 104 14.34 3.00 8.42
C LEU A 104 14.43 1.79 7.48
N GLY A 105 13.42 1.59 6.66
CA GLY A 105 13.37 0.40 5.82
C GLY A 105 13.01 -0.85 6.61
N ILE A 106 13.07 -1.99 5.93
CA ILE A 106 12.79 -3.29 6.54
C ILE A 106 13.96 -4.22 6.21
N PRO A 107 14.55 -4.88 7.20
CA PRO A 107 15.66 -5.82 6.93
C PRO A 107 15.23 -6.90 5.93
N PRO A 108 16.15 -7.36 5.06
CA PRO A 108 15.79 -8.35 4.04
C PRO A 108 15.15 -9.62 4.58
N ASP A 109 15.59 -10.08 5.75
CA ASP A 109 15.04 -11.30 6.34
C ASP A 109 13.64 -11.13 6.90
N MET A 110 13.16 -9.89 7.03
CA MET A 110 11.81 -9.60 7.53
C MET A 110 10.82 -9.26 6.41
N ARG A 111 11.28 -9.11 5.18
CA ARG A 111 10.43 -8.59 4.11
C ARG A 111 9.27 -9.49 3.74
N GLU A 112 9.41 -10.82 3.85
CA GLU A 112 8.27 -11.71 3.69
C GLU A 112 7.43 -11.78 4.95
N GLU A 113 8.07 -11.70 6.10
CA GLU A 113 7.38 -11.81 7.38
C GLU A 113 6.37 -10.68 7.60
N VAL A 114 6.69 -9.46 7.13
CA VAL A 114 5.82 -8.31 7.37
C VAL A 114 4.50 -8.38 6.59
N PHE A 115 4.38 -9.30 5.64
CA PHE A 115 3.10 -9.53 4.95
C PHE A 115 2.16 -10.42 5.76
N LYS A 116 2.62 -11.04 6.83
CA LYS A 116 1.75 -11.87 7.66
C LYS A 116 0.74 -11.01 8.40
N PRO A 117 -0.54 -11.44 8.46
CA PRO A 117 -1.55 -10.68 9.19
C PRO A 117 -1.16 -10.49 10.65
N PHE A 118 -1.41 -9.30 11.15
CA PHE A 118 -1.20 -8.90 12.55
C PHE A 118 0.26 -8.82 12.98
N LEU A 119 1.22 -9.01 12.07
CA LEU A 119 2.63 -8.82 12.40
C LEU A 119 2.98 -7.34 12.43
N ARG A 120 3.72 -6.91 13.45
CA ARG A 120 4.26 -5.57 13.55
C ARG A 120 5.73 -5.66 13.92
N LEU A 121 6.56 -4.90 13.22
CA LEU A 121 8.00 -4.87 13.49
C LEU A 121 8.34 -4.11 14.77
N ASP A 122 7.53 -3.12 15.08
CA ASP A 122 7.78 -2.22 16.20
C ASP A 122 6.54 -2.20 17.06
N ASP A 123 6.40 -3.22 17.85
CA ASP A 123 5.14 -3.59 18.47
C ASP A 123 4.55 -2.54 19.41
N ALA A 124 5.13 -2.38 20.56
CA ALA A 124 4.50 -1.61 21.62
C ALA A 124 4.44 -0.11 21.35
N ARG A 125 5.44 0.42 20.62
CA ARG A 125 5.51 1.86 20.40
C ARG A 125 4.56 2.37 19.36
N ASN A 126 4.14 1.50 18.44
CA ASN A 126 3.30 1.90 17.33
C ASN A 126 1.84 1.53 17.53
N GLN A 127 1.49 0.98 18.67
CA GLN A 127 0.08 0.64 18.95
C GLN A 127 -0.83 1.85 18.89
N ASP A 128 -0.34 2.99 19.35
CA ASP A 128 -1.12 4.22 19.39
C ASP A 128 -1.30 4.85 18.00
N GLU A 129 -0.52 4.43 17.03
CA GLU A 129 -0.58 4.98 15.69
C GLU A 129 -1.58 4.25 14.78
N GLY A 130 -2.30 3.31 15.34
CA GLY A 130 -3.44 2.75 14.64
C GLY A 130 -3.18 1.66 13.63
N GLY A 131 -1.96 1.13 13.57
CA GLY A 131 -1.69 0.03 12.67
C GLY A 131 -2.32 -1.27 13.17
N THR A 132 -3.11 -1.93 12.33
CA THR A 132 -3.75 -3.20 12.71
C THR A 132 -2.87 -4.41 12.44
N GLY A 133 -1.78 -4.24 11.68
CA GLY A 133 -0.98 -5.36 11.23
C GLY A 133 -1.56 -6.08 10.02
N LEU A 134 -2.64 -5.55 9.43
CA LEU A 134 -3.27 -6.13 8.27
C LEU A 134 -2.98 -5.39 6.97
N GLY A 135 -2.46 -4.16 7.05
CA GLY A 135 -2.32 -3.29 5.88
C GLY A 135 -1.54 -3.91 4.74
N LEU A 136 -0.37 -4.46 5.02
CA LEU A 136 0.46 -5.09 3.99
C LEU A 136 -0.15 -6.40 3.50
N ALA A 137 -0.77 -7.19 4.38
CA ALA A 137 -1.44 -8.42 3.98
C ALA A 137 -2.60 -8.14 3.03
N ILE A 138 -3.40 -7.13 3.34
CA ILE A 138 -4.51 -6.71 2.48
C ILE A 138 -4.00 -6.21 1.13
N ALA A 139 -2.97 -5.38 1.14
CA ALA A 139 -2.40 -4.84 -0.09
C ALA A 139 -1.90 -5.96 -1.00
N ARG A 140 -1.18 -6.93 -0.44
CA ARG A 140 -0.67 -8.05 -1.22
C ARG A 140 -1.78 -8.92 -1.79
N ASP A 141 -2.81 -9.17 -0.99
CA ASP A 141 -3.96 -9.97 -1.44
C ASP A 141 -4.64 -9.30 -2.63
N ILE A 142 -4.83 -7.99 -2.56
CA ILE A 142 -5.43 -7.23 -3.67
C ILE A 142 -4.55 -7.30 -4.92
N ALA A 143 -3.24 -7.10 -4.77
CA ALA A 143 -2.32 -7.19 -5.90
C ALA A 143 -2.39 -8.58 -6.55
N ARG A 144 -2.40 -9.63 -5.73
CA ARG A 144 -2.51 -11.00 -6.22
C ARG A 144 -3.85 -11.28 -6.89
N SER A 145 -4.92 -10.66 -6.40
CA SER A 145 -6.24 -10.81 -7.03
C SER A 145 -6.30 -10.13 -8.39
N HIS A 146 -5.38 -9.21 -8.66
CA HIS A 146 -5.22 -8.60 -9.99
C HIS A 146 -4.20 -9.35 -10.86
N GLY A 147 -3.71 -10.48 -10.38
CA GLY A 147 -2.74 -11.29 -11.12
C GLY A 147 -1.29 -10.92 -10.90
N GLY A 148 -1.02 -10.03 -9.96
CA GLY A 148 0.32 -9.54 -9.68
C GLY A 148 0.81 -9.87 -8.30
N ASP A 149 1.69 -9.03 -7.77
CA ASP A 149 2.23 -9.21 -6.42
C ASP A 149 2.86 -7.89 -5.94
N ILE A 150 3.26 -7.91 -4.67
CA ILE A 150 4.00 -6.81 -4.04
C ILE A 150 5.35 -7.35 -3.58
N THR A 151 6.40 -6.59 -3.83
CA THR A 151 7.74 -6.91 -3.32
C THR A 151 8.29 -5.71 -2.55
N LEU A 152 9.18 -5.98 -1.61
CA LEU A 152 9.82 -4.96 -0.80
C LEU A 152 11.31 -4.95 -1.06
N GLY A 153 11.90 -3.77 -1.09
CA GLY A 153 13.33 -3.62 -1.34
C GLY A 153 13.86 -2.33 -0.75
N ASP A 154 15.09 -2.01 -1.05
CA ASP A 154 15.71 -0.77 -0.60
C ASP A 154 15.29 0.39 -1.49
N SER A 155 14.96 1.51 -0.86
CA SER A 155 14.62 2.73 -1.58
C SER A 155 15.87 3.54 -1.86
N PRO A 156 15.96 4.19 -3.03
CA PRO A 156 17.01 5.18 -3.26
C PRO A 156 16.94 6.36 -2.31
N MET A 157 15.81 6.56 -1.63
CA MET A 157 15.66 7.58 -0.59
C MET A 157 16.23 7.16 0.76
N GLY A 158 16.72 5.93 0.89
CA GLY A 158 17.33 5.43 2.11
C GLY A 158 16.45 4.52 2.96
N GLY A 159 15.17 4.45 2.67
CA GLY A 159 14.22 3.62 3.41
C GLY A 159 13.74 2.43 2.61
N LEU A 160 12.42 2.23 2.58
CA LEU A 160 11.79 1.09 1.96
C LEU A 160 11.20 1.45 0.59
N ARG A 161 11.35 0.54 -0.36
CA ARG A 161 10.61 0.57 -1.62
C ARG A 161 9.62 -0.58 -1.64
N ALA A 162 8.33 -0.24 -1.70
CA ALA A 162 7.28 -1.22 -1.93
C ALA A 162 6.89 -1.14 -3.40
N THR A 163 6.93 -2.26 -4.10
CA THR A 163 6.63 -2.33 -5.54
C THR A 163 5.41 -3.19 -5.76
N VAL A 164 4.37 -2.61 -6.37
CA VAL A 164 3.19 -3.34 -6.84
C VAL A 164 3.34 -3.53 -8.34
N ARG A 165 3.21 -4.76 -8.80
CA ARG A 165 3.30 -5.06 -10.22
C ARG A 165 2.12 -5.93 -10.60
N VAL A 166 1.31 -5.44 -11.54
CA VAL A 166 0.14 -6.16 -12.02
C VAL A 166 0.14 -6.21 -13.54
N PRO A 167 -0.34 -7.32 -14.15
CA PRO A 167 -0.41 -7.39 -15.61
C PRO A 167 -1.49 -6.47 -16.15
N VAL A 168 -1.26 -5.98 -17.36
CA VAL A 168 -2.22 -5.11 -18.06
C VAL A 168 -2.69 -5.75 -19.37
#